data_afb45a9f760f8e4c231e0552fba9fd6e
#
_entry.id   afb45a9f760f8e4c231e0552fba9fd6e
#
_cell.length_a   1.000
_cell.length_b   1.000
_cell.length_c   1.000
_cell.angle_alpha   90.00
_cell.angle_beta   90.00
_cell.angle_gamma   90.00
#
_symmetry.space_group_name_H-M   'P 1'
#
loop_
_entity.id
_entity.type
_entity.pdbx_description
1 polymer ?
#
loop_
_entity_poly.entity_id
_entity_poly.type
_entity_poly.pdbx_seq_one_letter_code
_entity_poly.pdbx_strand_id
1 'polypeptide(L)'
;MNIRIIAIASLLIALPVSAQKKKTVVNDSNTPLHLLQPAYQGTYGDLTPEQVKKEVDRVFAYIDKETPARVVDKNTGKVITDYTTMGEEAQLERGAFRLASYEWGVTYSALIAASEATGDIRYMDYVQNRFRFLAEVAPHFKRVYKEKGTTDPQLLQILTPHALDDAGAVCAAMVKVRLKDPSLPVDELICNYFDFIINKEYRLADGTFARNRPQHNTLWLDDMFMGIPAVAQMSYYDKGQKNKYLAEAVRQFLQFADRMFIPEKGLYRHGWVESSSDHPAFCWARANGWAMLTACELLDVLPEDYPQRAKVMDYFRAHVCGVTALQSGEGLWHQLLDRNDSYLETSATAIYVYCLAHAINKGWIDAIAYGPVAHLGWHAVAGKINAEGQVEGTCVGTGMAFDPAFYYYRPVNVYAAHGYGPVLWAGAEMIRLLKNQYPKMNDSAVQYYQVKQKTTAPIFAIDTEEKKD
;
A
#
# COMPACT_ATOMS: atom_id res chain seq x y z
N MET A 1 60.37 -61.13 -63.02
CA MET A 1 59.72 -59.88 -63.35
C MET A 1 58.35 -59.90 -62.62
N ASN A 2 58.32 -59.35 -61.42
CA ASN A 2 57.13 -59.37 -60.53
C ASN A 2 56.36 -58.07 -60.64
N ILE A 3 55.13 -58.14 -61.14
CA ILE A 3 54.21 -57.04 -61.22
C ILE A 3 53.39 -57.03 -59.92
N ARG A 4 53.55 -56.04 -59.10
CA ARG A 4 52.69 -55.79 -57.93
C ARG A 4 51.48 -54.98 -58.36
N ILE A 5 50.30 -55.53 -58.17
CA ILE A 5 49.01 -54.84 -58.32
C ILE A 5 48.75 -54.10 -57.01
N ILE A 6 48.63 -52.77 -57.08
CA ILE A 6 48.21 -51.93 -55.97
C ILE A 6 46.69 -51.73 -56.06
N ALA A 7 45.94 -52.26 -55.08
CA ALA A 7 44.49 -52.03 -54.96
C ALA A 7 44.28 -50.74 -54.22
N ILE A 8 43.68 -49.73 -54.86
CA ILE A 8 43.24 -48.48 -54.24
C ILE A 8 41.86 -48.72 -53.66
N ALA A 9 41.76 -48.73 -52.32
CA ALA A 9 40.48 -48.79 -51.63
C ALA A 9 39.94 -47.36 -51.52
N SER A 10 38.89 -47.03 -52.22
CA SER A 10 38.17 -45.78 -52.13
C SER A 10 37.32 -45.74 -50.87
N LEU A 11 37.72 -44.98 -49.85
CA LEU A 11 36.96 -44.75 -48.63
C LEU A 11 35.88 -43.69 -48.93
N LEU A 12 34.63 -44.09 -49.07
CA LEU A 12 33.48 -43.21 -49.15
C LEU A 12 33.19 -42.72 -47.72
N ILE A 13 33.58 -41.45 -47.41
CA ILE A 13 33.19 -40.75 -46.20
C ILE A 13 31.75 -40.27 -46.40
N ALA A 14 30.78 -40.97 -45.80
CA ALA A 14 29.42 -40.45 -45.68
C ALA A 14 29.39 -39.31 -44.67
N LEU A 15 29.32 -38.08 -45.12
CA LEU A 15 29.05 -36.92 -44.26
C LEU A 15 27.61 -37.02 -43.74
N PRO A 16 27.39 -36.88 -42.45
CA PRO A 16 26.04 -36.83 -41.93
C PRO A 16 25.33 -35.56 -42.47
N VAL A 17 24.29 -35.77 -43.27
CA VAL A 17 23.37 -34.68 -43.63
C VAL A 17 22.66 -34.25 -42.35
N SER A 18 23.18 -33.21 -41.75
CA SER A 18 22.49 -32.51 -40.66
C SER A 18 21.17 -32.00 -41.21
N ALA A 19 20.09 -32.69 -40.89
CA ALA A 19 18.74 -32.18 -41.15
C ALA A 19 18.57 -30.85 -40.40
N GLN A 20 18.73 -29.75 -41.09
CA GLN A 20 18.38 -28.44 -40.58
C GLN A 20 16.91 -28.51 -40.15
N LYS A 21 16.65 -28.56 -38.83
CA LYS A 21 15.30 -28.40 -38.30
C LYS A 21 14.75 -27.11 -38.89
N LYS A 22 13.76 -27.21 -39.77
CA LYS A 22 13.03 -26.03 -40.26
C LYS A 22 12.62 -25.21 -39.05
N LYS A 23 13.12 -23.99 -38.93
CA LYS A 23 12.75 -23.07 -37.88
C LYS A 23 11.25 -22.85 -38.05
N THR A 24 10.45 -23.30 -37.08
CA THR A 24 9.01 -23.05 -37.09
C THR A 24 8.80 -21.53 -37.02
N VAL A 25 8.05 -21.01 -37.95
CA VAL A 25 7.69 -19.59 -37.93
C VAL A 25 6.75 -19.37 -36.75
N VAL A 26 7.17 -18.53 -35.84
CA VAL A 26 6.38 -18.16 -34.67
C VAL A 26 5.31 -17.14 -35.07
N ASN A 27 4.05 -17.42 -34.79
CA ASN A 27 2.92 -16.54 -35.07
C ASN A 27 1.77 -16.81 -34.07
N ASP A 28 0.70 -16.05 -34.17
CA ASP A 28 -0.47 -16.13 -33.31
C ASP A 28 -1.25 -17.44 -33.38
N SER A 29 -1.06 -18.24 -34.44
CA SER A 29 -1.72 -19.55 -34.59
C SER A 29 -0.96 -20.73 -33.95
N ASN A 30 0.31 -20.54 -33.59
CA ASN A 30 1.15 -21.62 -33.05
C ASN A 30 1.91 -21.25 -31.76
N THR A 31 1.74 -20.04 -31.28
CA THR A 31 2.41 -19.54 -30.06
C THR A 31 1.44 -18.70 -29.25
N PRO A 32 1.25 -18.96 -27.94
CA PRO A 32 0.45 -18.14 -27.08
C PRO A 32 0.85 -16.66 -27.17
N LEU A 33 -0.14 -15.75 -27.22
CA LEU A 33 0.09 -14.31 -27.49
C LEU A 33 1.02 -13.65 -26.50
N HIS A 34 0.97 -14.03 -25.22
CA HIS A 34 1.88 -13.48 -24.20
C HIS A 34 3.35 -13.89 -24.40
N LEU A 35 3.63 -14.95 -25.18
CA LEU A 35 4.98 -15.36 -25.56
C LEU A 35 5.48 -14.67 -26.85
N LEU A 36 4.60 -13.97 -27.56
CA LEU A 36 4.95 -13.13 -28.72
C LEU A 36 5.33 -11.70 -28.30
N GLN A 37 5.78 -11.52 -27.08
CA GLN A 37 6.03 -10.22 -26.49
C GLN A 37 6.88 -9.30 -27.37
N PRO A 38 6.48 -8.03 -27.49
CA PRO A 38 7.31 -7.00 -28.07
C PRO A 38 8.52 -6.66 -27.17
N ALA A 39 9.25 -5.64 -27.48
CA ALA A 39 10.52 -5.29 -26.83
C ALA A 39 10.44 -4.87 -25.35
N TYR A 40 9.26 -4.72 -24.76
CA TYR A 40 9.13 -4.48 -23.32
C TYR A 40 8.90 -5.77 -22.54
N GLN A 41 9.42 -5.85 -21.32
CA GLN A 41 9.23 -7.00 -20.46
C GLN A 41 7.79 -7.02 -19.93
N GLY A 42 7.02 -8.02 -20.31
CA GLY A 42 5.70 -8.25 -19.75
C GLY A 42 5.78 -8.64 -18.27
N THR A 43 4.87 -8.11 -17.48
CA THR A 43 4.74 -8.41 -16.04
C THR A 43 3.89 -9.66 -15.78
N TYR A 44 3.82 -10.56 -16.77
CA TYR A 44 3.16 -11.85 -16.65
C TYR A 44 4.11 -12.87 -16.05
N GLY A 45 3.64 -13.63 -15.08
CA GLY A 45 4.38 -14.72 -14.46
C GLY A 45 3.53 -15.38 -13.38
N ASP A 46 3.83 -16.63 -13.07
CA ASP A 46 3.22 -17.31 -11.95
C ASP A 46 3.55 -16.56 -10.66
N LEU A 47 2.58 -16.50 -9.77
CA LEU A 47 2.71 -15.86 -8.47
C LEU A 47 2.19 -16.80 -7.38
N THR A 48 3.00 -17.02 -6.35
CA THR A 48 2.64 -17.84 -5.19
C THR A 48 2.67 -17.01 -3.90
N PRO A 49 1.93 -17.43 -2.86
CA PRO A 49 2.00 -16.79 -1.55
C PRO A 49 3.43 -16.72 -0.99
N GLU A 50 4.26 -17.73 -1.26
CA GLU A 50 5.65 -17.81 -0.78
C GLU A 50 6.55 -16.79 -1.49
N GLN A 51 6.36 -16.59 -2.80
CA GLN A 51 7.08 -15.56 -3.55
C GLN A 51 6.72 -14.17 -3.04
N VAL A 52 5.43 -13.89 -2.81
CA VAL A 52 4.98 -12.63 -2.22
C VAL A 52 5.57 -12.44 -0.82
N LYS A 53 5.50 -13.47 0.03
CA LYS A 53 6.06 -13.41 1.40
C LYS A 53 7.56 -13.11 1.40
N LYS A 54 8.31 -13.67 0.47
CA LYS A 54 9.76 -13.41 0.34
C LYS A 54 10.06 -11.91 0.15
N GLU A 55 9.26 -11.23 -0.66
CA GLU A 55 9.41 -9.78 -0.86
C GLU A 55 9.00 -8.98 0.39
N VAL A 56 7.90 -9.38 1.03
CA VAL A 56 7.45 -8.79 2.31
C VAL A 56 8.53 -8.97 3.39
N ASP A 57 9.12 -10.15 3.52
CA ASP A 57 10.21 -10.43 4.47
C ASP A 57 11.44 -9.55 4.21
N ARG A 58 11.79 -9.32 2.93
CA ARG A 58 12.94 -8.49 2.56
C ARG A 58 12.74 -7.03 2.95
N VAL A 59 11.54 -6.49 2.68
CA VAL A 59 11.17 -5.13 3.11
C VAL A 59 11.13 -5.04 4.63
N PHE A 60 10.54 -6.02 5.30
CA PHE A 60 10.47 -6.09 6.76
C PHE A 60 11.86 -6.08 7.41
N ALA A 61 12.79 -6.91 6.91
CA ALA A 61 14.15 -6.96 7.44
C ALA A 61 14.87 -5.61 7.34
N TYR A 62 14.64 -4.88 6.25
CA TYR A 62 15.19 -3.54 6.08
C TYR A 62 14.60 -2.55 7.10
N ILE A 63 13.28 -2.45 7.21
CA ILE A 63 12.65 -1.49 8.12
C ILE A 63 12.92 -1.81 9.60
N ASP A 64 13.02 -3.08 9.97
CA ASP A 64 13.34 -3.49 11.35
C ASP A 64 14.73 -2.99 11.77
N LYS A 65 15.71 -3.11 10.87
CA LYS A 65 17.06 -2.59 11.05
C LYS A 65 17.09 -1.05 11.13
N GLU A 66 16.34 -0.38 10.27
CA GLU A 66 16.43 1.07 10.07
C GLU A 66 15.50 1.89 11.00
N THR A 67 14.81 1.24 11.94
CA THR A 67 13.91 1.91 12.89
C THR A 67 14.16 1.44 14.32
N PRO A 68 15.29 1.82 14.92
CA PRO A 68 15.62 1.42 16.27
C PRO A 68 14.61 2.02 17.29
N ALA A 69 14.11 1.16 18.19
CA ALA A 69 13.28 1.57 19.32
C ALA A 69 14.14 1.65 20.59
N ARG A 70 14.99 2.67 20.69
CA ARG A 70 15.95 2.87 21.79
C ARG A 70 16.06 4.35 22.15
N VAL A 71 16.40 4.61 23.41
CA VAL A 71 16.81 5.93 23.87
C VAL A 71 18.34 5.98 23.94
N VAL A 72 18.91 7.08 23.51
CA VAL A 72 20.35 7.35 23.59
C VAL A 72 20.60 8.68 24.28
N ASP A 73 21.75 8.78 24.91
CA ASP A 73 22.30 10.06 25.35
C ASP A 73 22.81 10.83 24.11
N LYS A 74 22.24 12.01 23.85
CA LYS A 74 22.55 12.83 22.67
C LYS A 74 24.00 13.32 22.59
N ASN A 75 24.72 13.35 23.74
CA ASN A 75 26.10 13.84 23.80
C ASN A 75 27.12 12.72 23.58
N THR A 76 26.82 11.51 24.06
CA THR A 76 27.74 10.38 24.04
C THR A 76 27.35 9.27 23.06
N GLY A 77 26.10 9.25 22.58
CA GLY A 77 25.56 8.17 21.75
C GLY A 77 25.31 6.86 22.51
N LYS A 78 25.52 6.82 23.82
CA LYS A 78 25.28 5.60 24.61
C LYS A 78 23.81 5.30 24.76
N VAL A 79 23.44 4.01 24.59
CA VAL A 79 22.08 3.54 24.80
C VAL A 79 21.73 3.61 26.28
N ILE A 80 20.57 4.19 26.58
CA ILE A 80 19.97 4.24 27.92
C ILE A 80 18.96 3.08 28.00
N THR A 81 19.24 2.10 28.83
CA THR A 81 18.38 0.91 29.00
C THR A 81 17.44 1.03 30.20
N ASP A 82 17.80 1.83 31.20
CA ASP A 82 16.93 2.13 32.33
C ASP A 82 16.26 3.50 32.13
N TYR A 83 15.01 3.46 31.72
CA TYR A 83 14.23 4.68 31.42
C TYR A 83 13.89 5.50 32.67
N THR A 84 14.08 4.97 33.88
CA THR A 84 13.89 5.73 35.12
C THR A 84 15.05 6.72 35.37
N THR A 85 16.19 6.47 34.75
CA THR A 85 17.41 7.30 34.86
C THR A 85 17.59 8.33 33.76
N MET A 86 16.60 8.47 32.87
CA MET A 86 16.67 9.44 31.76
C MET A 86 16.79 10.87 32.27
N GLY A 87 17.83 11.57 31.79
CA GLY A 87 18.05 12.99 32.00
C GLY A 87 17.64 13.84 30.78
N GLU A 88 18.08 15.09 30.77
CA GLU A 88 17.78 16.06 29.71
C GLU A 88 18.49 15.75 28.38
N GLU A 89 19.55 14.93 28.42
CA GLU A 89 20.32 14.47 27.27
C GLU A 89 19.65 13.30 26.54
N ALA A 90 18.60 12.71 27.11
CA ALA A 90 17.88 11.60 26.51
C ALA A 90 17.17 12.01 25.21
N GLN A 91 17.34 11.23 24.17
CA GLN A 91 16.62 11.36 22.90
C GLN A 91 16.35 9.98 22.30
N LEU A 92 15.36 9.86 21.42
CA LEU A 92 15.19 8.66 20.63
C LEU A 92 16.35 8.49 19.66
N GLU A 93 16.86 7.27 19.54
CA GLU A 93 17.84 6.96 18.51
C GLU A 93 17.26 7.22 17.12
N ARG A 94 18.00 7.94 16.28
CA ARG A 94 17.58 8.26 14.93
C ARG A 94 17.96 7.12 13.99
N GLY A 95 16.95 6.51 13.38
CA GLY A 95 17.11 5.63 12.23
C GLY A 95 16.80 6.36 10.93
N ALA A 96 16.63 5.60 9.84
CA ALA A 96 16.25 6.14 8.55
C ALA A 96 14.79 6.68 8.54
N PHE A 97 13.93 6.16 9.43
CA PHE A 97 12.52 6.52 9.52
C PHE A 97 12.10 6.84 10.96
N ARG A 98 11.03 7.63 11.09
CA ARG A 98 10.43 7.99 12.38
C ARG A 98 9.49 6.90 12.86
N LEU A 99 9.47 6.63 14.17
CA LEU A 99 8.55 5.66 14.78
C LEU A 99 7.12 6.18 14.91
N ALA A 100 6.92 7.50 14.88
CA ALA A 100 5.64 8.14 15.18
C ALA A 100 5.10 9.01 14.04
N SER A 101 5.52 8.78 12.79
CA SER A 101 4.94 9.47 11.63
C SER A 101 3.72 8.75 11.09
N TYR A 102 2.87 9.42 10.28
CA TYR A 102 1.71 8.78 9.66
C TYR A 102 2.11 7.63 8.73
N GLU A 103 3.23 7.75 8.02
CA GLU A 103 3.75 6.66 7.17
C GLU A 103 4.06 5.42 8.00
N TRP A 104 4.52 5.62 9.25
CA TRP A 104 4.74 4.50 10.15
C TRP A 104 3.43 3.98 10.76
N GLY A 105 2.41 4.81 10.96
CA GLY A 105 1.05 4.39 11.28
C GLY A 105 0.50 3.43 10.22
N VAL A 106 0.70 3.75 8.93
CA VAL A 106 0.38 2.87 7.80
C VAL A 106 1.19 1.58 7.87
N THR A 107 2.50 1.68 8.11
CA THR A 107 3.42 0.53 8.21
C THR A 107 3.03 -0.41 9.36
N TYR A 108 2.67 0.11 10.52
CA TYR A 108 2.18 -0.69 11.64
C TYR A 108 0.88 -1.44 11.30
N SER A 109 -0.08 -0.75 10.68
CA SER A 109 -1.33 -1.39 10.22
C SER A 109 -1.05 -2.48 9.19
N ALA A 110 -0.11 -2.25 8.28
CA ALA A 110 0.31 -3.22 7.27
C ALA A 110 0.96 -4.46 7.90
N LEU A 111 1.82 -4.29 8.90
CA LEU A 111 2.48 -5.41 9.59
C LEU A 111 1.49 -6.22 10.43
N ILE A 112 0.48 -5.60 11.03
CA ILE A 112 -0.63 -6.32 11.68
C ILE A 112 -1.32 -7.23 10.65
N ALA A 113 -1.66 -6.69 9.47
CA ALA A 113 -2.30 -7.46 8.40
C ALA A 113 -1.38 -8.57 7.84
N ALA A 114 -0.06 -8.31 7.72
CA ALA A 114 0.92 -9.29 7.28
C ALA A 114 1.06 -10.45 8.28
N SER A 115 1.06 -10.16 9.58
CA SER A 115 1.05 -11.19 10.62
C SER A 115 -0.19 -12.10 10.51
N GLU A 116 -1.37 -11.50 10.29
CA GLU A 116 -2.61 -12.25 10.11
C GLU A 116 -2.63 -13.09 8.84
N ALA A 117 -2.14 -12.54 7.72
CA ALA A 117 -2.14 -13.23 6.43
C ALA A 117 -1.16 -14.42 6.37
N THR A 118 -0.04 -14.31 7.10
CA THR A 118 1.06 -15.28 7.05
C THR A 118 1.15 -16.19 8.26
N GLY A 119 0.65 -15.76 9.43
CA GLY A 119 0.90 -16.40 10.73
C GLY A 119 2.30 -16.10 11.28
N ASP A 120 3.09 -15.22 10.65
CA ASP A 120 4.44 -14.87 11.10
C ASP A 120 4.37 -13.81 12.20
N ILE A 121 4.68 -14.23 13.42
CA ILE A 121 4.57 -13.41 14.64
C ILE A 121 5.57 -12.22 14.63
N ARG A 122 6.70 -12.33 13.92
CA ARG A 122 7.73 -11.27 13.89
C ARG A 122 7.16 -9.91 13.51
N TYR A 123 6.18 -9.88 12.61
CA TYR A 123 5.52 -8.63 12.19
C TYR A 123 4.69 -8.02 13.33
N MET A 124 3.96 -8.84 14.09
CA MET A 124 3.19 -8.37 15.25
C MET A 124 4.12 -7.91 16.38
N ASP A 125 5.15 -8.69 16.68
CA ASP A 125 6.17 -8.36 17.69
C ASP A 125 6.84 -7.02 17.41
N TYR A 126 7.14 -6.74 16.14
CA TYR A 126 7.68 -5.44 15.73
C TYR A 126 6.74 -4.29 16.15
N VAL A 127 5.45 -4.41 15.84
CA VAL A 127 4.44 -3.37 16.15
C VAL A 127 4.28 -3.20 17.66
N GLN A 128 4.10 -4.30 18.38
CA GLN A 128 3.91 -4.29 19.84
C GLN A 128 5.13 -3.70 20.56
N ASN A 129 6.35 -4.08 20.14
CA ASN A 129 7.57 -3.59 20.76
C ASN A 129 7.76 -2.09 20.57
N ARG A 130 7.47 -1.53 19.37
CA ARG A 130 7.59 -0.09 19.13
C ARG A 130 6.54 0.70 19.90
N PHE A 131 5.31 0.25 19.92
CA PHE A 131 4.26 0.94 20.68
C PHE A 131 4.45 0.84 22.19
N ARG A 132 4.91 -0.30 22.70
CA ARG A 132 5.30 -0.44 24.12
C ARG A 132 6.42 0.54 24.47
N PHE A 133 7.48 0.56 23.65
CA PHE A 133 8.59 1.49 23.83
C PHE A 133 8.13 2.95 23.87
N LEU A 134 7.30 3.38 22.90
CA LEU A 134 6.78 4.76 22.87
C LEU A 134 5.96 5.07 24.11
N ALA A 135 5.12 4.14 24.59
CA ALA A 135 4.33 4.33 25.80
C ALA A 135 5.18 4.40 27.07
N GLU A 136 6.24 3.60 27.16
CA GLU A 136 7.16 3.58 28.31
C GLU A 136 8.00 4.87 28.42
N VAL A 137 8.43 5.43 27.31
CA VAL A 137 9.27 6.64 27.32
C VAL A 137 8.47 7.95 27.34
N ALA A 138 7.24 7.94 26.85
CA ALA A 138 6.41 9.14 26.74
C ALA A 138 6.27 9.95 28.05
N PRO A 139 6.12 9.36 29.26
CA PRO A 139 6.01 10.13 30.51
C PRO A 139 7.22 11.01 30.81
N HIS A 140 8.45 10.53 30.52
CA HIS A 140 9.68 11.32 30.68
C HIS A 140 9.65 12.54 29.75
N PHE A 141 9.45 12.31 28.44
CA PHE A 141 9.45 13.38 27.44
C PHE A 141 8.29 14.37 27.64
N LYS A 142 7.15 13.92 28.17
CA LYS A 142 6.03 14.77 28.58
C LYS A 142 6.42 15.71 29.73
N ARG A 143 7.19 15.23 30.72
CA ARG A 143 7.73 16.05 31.81
C ARG A 143 8.70 17.07 31.25
N VAL A 144 9.68 16.67 30.44
CA VAL A 144 10.66 17.59 29.81
C VAL A 144 9.96 18.68 29.00
N TYR A 145 8.93 18.32 28.25
CA TYR A 145 8.13 19.29 27.49
C TYR A 145 7.44 20.31 28.39
N LYS A 146 6.84 19.87 29.51
CA LYS A 146 6.18 20.79 30.49
C LYS A 146 7.17 21.76 31.13
N GLU A 147 8.39 21.30 31.38
CA GLU A 147 9.43 22.10 32.04
C GLU A 147 10.11 23.10 31.10
N LYS A 148 10.31 22.71 29.83
CA LYS A 148 11.17 23.41 28.86
C LYS A 148 10.44 23.95 27.63
N GLY A 149 9.20 23.58 27.39
CA GLY A 149 8.44 23.94 26.19
C GLY A 149 8.90 23.20 24.93
N THR A 150 9.87 22.28 25.05
CA THR A 150 10.37 21.45 23.94
C THR A 150 10.78 20.07 24.44
N THR A 151 10.85 19.08 23.53
CA THR A 151 11.26 17.71 23.82
C THR A 151 11.75 17.04 22.55
N ASP A 152 12.01 15.71 22.57
CA ASP A 152 12.34 14.95 21.36
C ASP A 152 11.28 15.16 20.28
N PRO A 153 11.66 15.49 19.01
CA PRO A 153 10.69 15.82 17.96
C PRO A 153 9.67 14.72 17.65
N GLN A 154 10.05 13.44 17.78
CA GLN A 154 9.12 12.32 17.53
C GLN A 154 8.10 12.23 18.67
N LEU A 155 8.54 12.41 19.93
CA LEU A 155 7.66 12.44 21.09
C LEU A 155 6.80 13.72 21.13
N LEU A 156 7.34 14.85 20.70
CA LEU A 156 6.58 16.09 20.59
C LEU A 156 5.34 15.90 19.70
N GLN A 157 5.51 15.24 18.56
CA GLN A 157 4.44 14.92 17.62
C GLN A 157 3.35 14.03 18.26
N ILE A 158 3.75 13.08 19.12
CA ILE A 158 2.81 12.25 19.89
C ILE A 158 2.10 13.05 20.99
N LEU A 159 2.85 13.87 21.72
CA LEU A 159 2.35 14.56 22.92
C LEU A 159 1.48 15.78 22.59
N THR A 160 1.81 16.47 21.51
CA THR A 160 1.13 17.68 21.05
C THR A 160 0.89 17.64 19.54
N PRO A 161 0.04 16.72 19.05
CA PRO A 161 -0.31 16.68 17.64
C PRO A 161 -0.96 18.00 17.20
N HIS A 162 -0.67 18.46 15.99
CA HIS A 162 -1.15 19.73 15.45
C HIS A 162 -1.77 19.60 14.05
N ALA A 163 -1.83 18.38 13.51
CA ALA A 163 -2.49 18.05 12.25
C ALA A 163 -2.95 16.58 12.29
N LEU A 164 -3.87 16.21 11.42
CA LEU A 164 -4.29 14.81 11.26
C LEU A 164 -3.10 13.90 10.87
N ASP A 165 -2.12 14.43 10.12
CA ASP A 165 -0.86 13.73 9.80
C ASP A 165 -0.13 13.21 11.05
N ASP A 166 -0.18 13.96 12.16
CA ASP A 166 0.47 13.55 13.41
C ASP A 166 -0.30 12.44 14.13
N ALA A 167 -1.63 12.47 14.04
CA ALA A 167 -2.49 11.73 14.95
C ALA A 167 -3.16 10.49 14.33
N GLY A 168 -3.73 10.62 13.12
CA GLY A 168 -4.75 9.68 12.67
C GLY A 168 -4.26 8.28 12.36
N ALA A 169 -3.30 8.13 11.43
CA ALA A 169 -2.83 6.81 11.01
C ALA A 169 -2.16 6.04 12.17
N VAL A 170 -1.41 6.75 13.04
CA VAL A 170 -0.78 6.13 14.21
C VAL A 170 -1.83 5.72 15.24
N CYS A 171 -2.82 6.58 15.51
CA CYS A 171 -3.95 6.26 16.40
C CYS A 171 -4.71 5.01 15.93
N ALA A 172 -5.06 4.95 14.64
CA ALA A 172 -5.74 3.79 14.07
C ALA A 172 -4.95 2.50 14.26
N ALA A 173 -3.63 2.53 14.02
CA ALA A 173 -2.75 1.38 14.23
C ALA A 173 -2.65 0.98 15.70
N MET A 174 -2.53 1.97 16.61
CA MET A 174 -2.51 1.72 18.06
C MET A 174 -3.80 1.05 18.54
N VAL A 175 -4.96 1.53 18.07
CA VAL A 175 -6.25 0.91 18.40
C VAL A 175 -6.30 -0.53 17.89
N LYS A 176 -5.92 -0.79 16.63
CA LYS A 176 -5.91 -2.14 16.05
C LYS A 176 -5.07 -3.13 16.88
N VAL A 177 -3.85 -2.77 17.26
CA VAL A 177 -2.99 -3.64 18.03
C VAL A 177 -3.47 -3.78 19.48
N ARG A 178 -3.98 -2.69 20.11
CA ARG A 178 -4.52 -2.70 21.47
C ARG A 178 -5.73 -3.62 21.62
N LEU A 179 -6.57 -3.70 20.57
CA LEU A 179 -7.70 -4.64 20.54
C LEU A 179 -7.24 -6.12 20.47
N LYS A 180 -6.06 -6.38 19.90
CA LYS A 180 -5.46 -7.72 19.83
C LYS A 180 -4.64 -8.08 21.06
N ASP A 181 -3.96 -7.10 21.64
CA ASP A 181 -3.19 -7.21 22.89
C ASP A 181 -3.68 -6.22 23.94
N PRO A 182 -4.67 -6.61 24.78
CA PRO A 182 -5.18 -5.79 25.85
C PRO A 182 -4.16 -5.41 26.94
N SER A 183 -2.98 -6.02 26.97
CA SER A 183 -1.92 -5.68 27.92
C SER A 183 -1.03 -4.53 27.48
N LEU A 184 -1.13 -4.10 26.22
CA LEU A 184 -0.27 -3.04 25.66
C LEU A 184 -0.64 -1.68 26.29
N PRO A 185 0.32 -0.94 26.91
CA PRO A 185 0.02 0.24 27.72
C PRO A 185 -0.10 1.54 26.87
N VAL A 186 -0.90 1.51 25.79
CA VAL A 186 -1.01 2.63 24.83
C VAL A 186 -2.27 3.48 25.00
N ASP A 187 -3.10 3.21 26.01
CA ASP A 187 -4.40 3.87 26.19
C ASP A 187 -4.27 5.41 26.33
N GLU A 188 -3.26 5.90 27.07
CA GLU A 188 -3.03 7.34 27.22
C GLU A 188 -2.68 7.99 25.89
N LEU A 189 -1.86 7.32 25.06
CA LEU A 189 -1.47 7.84 23.73
C LEU A 189 -2.66 7.82 22.76
N ILE A 190 -3.45 6.76 22.76
CA ILE A 190 -4.70 6.67 21.97
C ILE A 190 -5.64 7.82 22.35
N CYS A 191 -5.89 8.02 23.65
CA CYS A 191 -6.76 9.09 24.13
C CYS A 191 -6.25 10.49 23.72
N ASN A 192 -4.94 10.73 23.79
CA ASN A 192 -4.34 12.00 23.40
C ASN A 192 -4.51 12.29 21.91
N TYR A 193 -4.21 11.31 21.05
CA TYR A 193 -4.41 11.44 19.61
C TYR A 193 -5.89 11.65 19.25
N PHE A 194 -6.76 10.85 19.86
CA PHE A 194 -8.18 10.90 19.54
C PHE A 194 -8.85 12.20 20.03
N ASP A 195 -8.43 12.72 21.19
CA ASP A 195 -8.85 14.05 21.67
C ASP A 195 -8.48 15.15 20.67
N PHE A 196 -7.28 15.07 20.08
CA PHE A 196 -6.89 15.99 19.02
C PHE A 196 -7.83 15.88 17.81
N ILE A 197 -8.01 14.66 17.27
CA ILE A 197 -8.83 14.43 16.06
C ILE A 197 -10.27 14.93 16.23
N ILE A 198 -10.88 14.66 17.38
CA ILE A 198 -12.30 14.96 17.60
C ILE A 198 -12.54 16.40 18.07
N ASN A 199 -11.67 16.91 18.95
CA ASN A 199 -11.96 18.15 19.68
C ASN A 199 -11.08 19.34 19.25
N LYS A 200 -9.93 19.11 18.62
CA LYS A 200 -8.94 20.17 18.35
C LYS A 200 -8.64 20.37 16.87
N GLU A 201 -8.86 19.31 16.04
CA GLU A 201 -8.65 19.43 14.59
C GLU A 201 -9.52 20.52 13.98
N TYR A 202 -8.92 21.30 13.09
CA TYR A 202 -9.62 22.37 12.38
C TYR A 202 -10.72 21.80 11.47
N ARG A 203 -11.86 22.50 11.43
CA ARG A 203 -13.02 22.05 10.65
C ARG A 203 -13.67 23.21 9.92
N LEU A 204 -14.29 22.90 8.78
CA LEU A 204 -15.24 23.81 8.14
C LEU A 204 -16.48 24.04 9.01
N ALA A 205 -17.30 25.02 8.64
CA ALA A 205 -18.53 25.36 9.35
C ALA A 205 -19.53 24.17 9.47
N ASP A 206 -19.52 23.24 8.50
CA ASP A 206 -20.33 22.01 8.52
C ASP A 206 -19.68 20.85 9.28
N GLY A 207 -18.53 21.09 9.90
CA GLY A 207 -17.78 20.13 10.69
C GLY A 207 -16.84 19.21 9.90
N THR A 208 -16.66 19.41 8.58
CA THR A 208 -15.69 18.66 7.77
C THR A 208 -14.27 18.95 8.23
N PHE A 209 -13.40 17.95 8.38
CA PHE A 209 -11.98 18.13 8.62
C PHE A 209 -11.36 19.01 7.53
N ALA A 210 -10.55 19.98 7.92
CA ALA A 210 -9.96 20.94 6.99
C ALA A 210 -8.61 21.45 7.48
N ARG A 211 -7.91 22.17 6.60
CA ARG A 211 -6.64 22.85 6.90
C ARG A 211 -6.74 24.34 6.59
N ASN A 212 -5.90 25.14 7.23
CA ASN A 212 -5.73 26.56 6.91
C ASN A 212 -4.51 26.79 5.98
N ARG A 213 -4.17 25.79 5.15
CA ARG A 213 -3.05 25.85 4.21
C ARG A 213 -3.35 25.02 2.95
N PRO A 214 -2.90 25.43 1.76
CA PRO A 214 -2.15 26.67 1.48
C PRO A 214 -2.99 27.92 1.70
N GLN A 215 -4.32 27.80 1.79
CA GLN A 215 -5.28 28.86 2.05
C GLN A 215 -6.22 28.47 3.18
N HIS A 216 -6.97 29.42 3.69
CA HIS A 216 -8.01 29.17 4.68
C HIS A 216 -9.10 28.25 4.12
N ASN A 217 -9.64 27.35 4.93
CA ASN A 217 -10.69 26.40 4.58
C ASN A 217 -10.31 25.51 3.36
N THR A 218 -9.15 24.84 3.44
CA THR A 218 -8.66 23.92 2.42
C THR A 218 -8.88 22.47 2.85
N LEU A 219 -9.35 21.60 1.93
CA LEU A 219 -9.35 20.16 2.10
C LEU A 219 -8.20 19.56 1.29
N TRP A 220 -7.43 18.70 1.93
CA TRP A 220 -6.50 17.80 1.26
C TRP A 220 -7.09 16.40 1.28
N LEU A 221 -7.04 15.73 0.13
CA LEU A 221 -7.64 14.39 0.01
C LEU A 221 -7.00 13.37 0.97
N ASP A 222 -5.74 13.58 1.30
CA ASP A 222 -4.97 12.80 2.28
C ASP A 222 -5.67 12.72 3.65
N ASP A 223 -6.36 13.78 4.05
CA ASP A 223 -7.03 13.88 5.34
C ASP A 223 -8.19 12.89 5.51
N MET A 224 -8.70 12.35 4.40
CA MET A 224 -9.61 11.20 4.49
C MET A 224 -8.96 10.06 5.26
N PHE A 225 -7.73 9.67 4.89
CA PHE A 225 -7.02 8.58 5.56
C PHE A 225 -6.39 9.03 6.90
N MET A 226 -5.95 10.27 6.98
CA MET A 226 -5.33 10.78 8.19
C MET A 226 -6.32 11.03 9.34
N GLY A 227 -7.64 10.98 9.09
CA GLY A 227 -8.66 11.17 10.13
C GLY A 227 -9.64 10.02 10.27
N ILE A 228 -10.27 9.62 9.18
CA ILE A 228 -11.44 8.74 9.19
C ILE A 228 -11.17 7.33 9.75
N PRO A 229 -10.08 6.62 9.40
CA PRO A 229 -9.80 5.30 9.97
C PRO A 229 -9.66 5.30 11.49
N ALA A 230 -9.04 6.35 12.06
CA ALA A 230 -8.93 6.45 13.52
C ALA A 230 -10.31 6.57 14.18
N VAL A 231 -11.18 7.43 13.64
CA VAL A 231 -12.56 7.58 14.12
C VAL A 231 -13.34 6.29 13.98
N ALA A 232 -13.21 5.59 12.85
CA ALA A 232 -13.85 4.30 12.62
C ALA A 232 -13.38 3.24 13.62
N GLN A 233 -12.06 3.12 13.86
CA GLN A 233 -11.49 2.15 14.81
C GLN A 233 -11.91 2.42 16.26
N MET A 234 -12.14 3.68 16.64
CA MET A 234 -12.64 4.01 17.98
C MET A 234 -14.02 3.43 18.26
N SER A 235 -14.82 3.09 17.25
CA SER A 235 -16.09 2.39 17.42
C SER A 235 -15.95 0.98 18.02
N TYR A 236 -14.78 0.36 17.85
CA TYR A 236 -14.44 -0.91 18.49
C TYR A 236 -13.76 -0.74 19.84
N TYR A 237 -13.00 0.34 20.02
CA TYR A 237 -12.28 0.65 21.24
C TYR A 237 -13.23 1.15 22.34
N ASP A 238 -14.03 2.17 22.06
CA ASP A 238 -15.06 2.70 22.95
C ASP A 238 -16.46 2.28 22.48
N LYS A 239 -16.86 1.08 22.87
CA LYS A 239 -18.13 0.47 22.46
C LYS A 239 -19.35 1.27 22.91
N GLY A 240 -19.23 2.06 23.99
CA GLY A 240 -20.31 2.90 24.48
C GLY A 240 -20.68 4.05 23.54
N GLN A 241 -19.75 4.48 22.71
CA GLN A 241 -19.93 5.56 21.73
C GLN A 241 -19.91 5.06 20.27
N LYS A 242 -20.03 3.74 20.04
CA LYS A 242 -19.90 3.12 18.72
C LYS A 242 -20.64 3.86 17.62
N ASN A 243 -21.94 4.09 17.80
CA ASN A 243 -22.79 4.71 16.78
C ASN A 243 -22.38 6.16 16.46
N LYS A 244 -21.91 6.91 17.45
CA LYS A 244 -21.39 8.27 17.29
C LYS A 244 -20.15 8.28 16.40
N TYR A 245 -19.21 7.38 16.63
CA TYR A 245 -17.97 7.31 15.86
C TYR A 245 -18.23 6.82 14.43
N LEU A 246 -19.10 5.82 14.24
CA LEU A 246 -19.50 5.38 12.91
C LEU A 246 -20.20 6.51 12.11
N ALA A 247 -21.11 7.24 12.75
CA ALA A 247 -21.81 8.35 12.10
C ALA A 247 -20.81 9.46 11.72
N GLU A 248 -19.85 9.80 12.61
CA GLU A 248 -18.81 10.78 12.31
C GLU A 248 -17.91 10.33 11.15
N ALA A 249 -17.42 9.08 11.17
CA ALA A 249 -16.55 8.56 10.12
C ALA A 249 -17.25 8.58 8.75
N VAL A 250 -18.52 8.13 8.68
CA VAL A 250 -19.30 8.15 7.45
C VAL A 250 -19.60 9.59 7.01
N ARG A 251 -19.95 10.48 7.93
CA ARG A 251 -20.18 11.90 7.63
C ARG A 251 -18.92 12.52 6.99
N GLN A 252 -17.76 12.34 7.59
CA GLN A 252 -16.50 12.86 7.06
C GLN A 252 -16.22 12.29 5.66
N PHE A 253 -16.35 10.97 5.47
CA PHE A 253 -16.14 10.35 4.17
C PHE A 253 -17.03 10.97 3.09
N LEU A 254 -18.34 11.09 3.36
CA LEU A 254 -19.29 11.62 2.38
C LEU A 254 -19.06 13.12 2.11
N GLN A 255 -18.72 13.92 3.13
CA GLN A 255 -18.42 15.34 2.95
C GLN A 255 -17.18 15.59 2.08
N PHE A 256 -16.15 14.75 2.19
CA PHE A 256 -14.99 14.77 1.28
C PHE A 256 -15.40 14.30 -0.12
N ALA A 257 -16.09 13.17 -0.23
CA ALA A 257 -16.49 12.61 -1.51
C ALA A 257 -17.39 13.57 -2.30
N ASP A 258 -18.38 14.17 -1.66
CA ASP A 258 -19.31 15.12 -2.29
C ASP A 258 -18.60 16.38 -2.86
N ARG A 259 -17.41 16.78 -2.30
CA ARG A 259 -16.64 17.95 -2.76
C ARG A 259 -15.53 17.59 -3.74
N MET A 260 -14.95 16.42 -3.62
CA MET A 260 -13.66 16.14 -4.26
C MET A 260 -13.74 15.03 -5.32
N PHE A 261 -14.78 14.20 -5.32
CA PHE A 261 -14.97 13.17 -6.36
C PHE A 261 -15.36 13.80 -7.68
N ILE A 262 -14.80 13.31 -8.78
CA ILE A 262 -15.08 13.72 -10.16
C ILE A 262 -15.77 12.54 -10.84
N PRO A 263 -17.11 12.53 -10.90
CA PRO A 263 -17.88 11.36 -11.37
C PRO A 263 -17.48 10.93 -12.79
N GLU A 264 -17.22 11.88 -13.67
CA GLU A 264 -16.89 11.65 -15.09
C GLU A 264 -15.55 10.91 -15.27
N LYS A 265 -14.67 11.00 -14.26
CA LYS A 265 -13.36 10.32 -14.26
C LYS A 265 -13.33 9.09 -13.36
N GLY A 266 -14.24 8.98 -12.41
CA GLY A 266 -14.14 8.01 -11.31
C GLY A 266 -12.91 8.25 -10.41
N LEU A 267 -12.48 9.49 -10.29
CA LEU A 267 -11.26 9.90 -9.55
C LEU A 267 -11.56 11.04 -8.58
N TYR A 268 -10.65 11.26 -7.66
CA TYR A 268 -10.70 12.42 -6.76
C TYR A 268 -9.67 13.48 -7.17
N ARG A 269 -10.05 14.77 -7.03
CA ARG A 269 -9.07 15.87 -7.03
C ARG A 269 -8.27 15.83 -5.73
N HIS A 270 -6.99 16.21 -5.77
CA HIS A 270 -6.11 16.21 -4.59
C HIS A 270 -6.49 17.27 -3.56
N GLY A 271 -6.95 18.43 -3.99
CA GLY A 271 -7.31 19.53 -3.10
C GLY A 271 -8.58 20.24 -3.50
N TRP A 272 -9.21 20.86 -2.50
CA TRP A 272 -10.36 21.74 -2.65
C TRP A 272 -10.21 22.92 -1.68
N VAL A 273 -10.56 24.11 -2.13
CA VAL A 273 -10.54 25.34 -1.32
C VAL A 273 -11.92 25.99 -1.35
N GLU A 274 -12.47 26.30 -0.18
CA GLU A 274 -13.83 26.82 -0.06
C GLU A 274 -14.04 28.11 -0.85
N SER A 275 -13.09 29.05 -0.78
CA SER A 275 -13.14 30.34 -1.49
C SER A 275 -12.87 30.22 -3.00
N SER A 276 -12.46 29.05 -3.50
CA SER A 276 -12.04 28.83 -4.89
C SER A 276 -12.36 27.41 -5.32
N SER A 277 -13.62 26.99 -5.20
CA SER A 277 -14.06 25.62 -5.53
C SER A 277 -13.95 25.29 -7.01
N ASP A 278 -13.95 26.30 -7.87
CA ASP A 278 -13.75 26.20 -9.32
C ASP A 278 -12.27 26.51 -9.69
N HIS A 279 -11.43 25.50 -9.61
CA HIS A 279 -10.02 25.60 -9.92
C HIS A 279 -9.52 24.32 -10.66
N PRO A 280 -8.33 24.35 -11.30
CA PRO A 280 -7.74 23.17 -11.91
C PRO A 280 -7.64 22.00 -10.94
N ALA A 281 -8.17 20.85 -11.33
CA ALA A 281 -8.13 19.64 -10.51
C ALA A 281 -6.98 18.75 -10.95
N PHE A 282 -6.14 18.34 -9.98
CA PHE A 282 -5.08 17.36 -10.20
C PHE A 282 -5.42 16.07 -9.49
N CYS A 283 -5.44 14.96 -10.25
CA CYS A 283 -5.72 13.63 -9.73
C CYS A 283 -4.39 12.97 -9.30
N TRP A 284 -3.79 13.47 -8.20
CA TRP A 284 -2.55 12.90 -7.70
C TRP A 284 -2.76 11.47 -7.20
N ALA A 285 -1.92 10.54 -7.68
CA ALA A 285 -2.14 9.11 -7.51
C ALA A 285 -2.16 8.68 -6.04
N ARG A 286 -1.18 9.07 -5.22
CA ARG A 286 -1.14 8.67 -3.82
C ARG A 286 -2.30 9.23 -3.00
N ALA A 287 -2.77 10.46 -3.27
CA ALA A 287 -3.95 10.99 -2.61
C ALA A 287 -5.21 10.18 -2.97
N ASN A 288 -5.38 9.80 -4.24
CA ASN A 288 -6.43 8.87 -4.66
C ASN A 288 -6.28 7.51 -3.98
N GLY A 289 -5.06 7.03 -3.80
CA GLY A 289 -4.77 5.84 -3.00
C GLY A 289 -5.27 5.98 -1.56
N TRP A 290 -4.99 7.10 -0.89
CA TRP A 290 -5.47 7.36 0.47
C TRP A 290 -7.00 7.36 0.56
N ALA A 291 -7.70 7.96 -0.42
CA ALA A 291 -9.16 7.95 -0.46
C ALA A 291 -9.72 6.52 -0.62
N MET A 292 -9.13 5.71 -1.51
CA MET A 292 -9.54 4.31 -1.71
C MET A 292 -9.26 3.46 -0.47
N LEU A 293 -8.11 3.64 0.17
CA LEU A 293 -7.73 2.98 1.40
C LEU A 293 -8.67 3.35 2.56
N THR A 294 -9.07 4.62 2.65
CA THR A 294 -10.07 5.08 3.62
C THR A 294 -11.40 4.37 3.45
N ALA A 295 -11.85 4.20 2.20
CA ALA A 295 -13.08 3.46 1.92
C ALA A 295 -12.97 2.00 2.38
N CYS A 296 -11.83 1.33 2.14
CA CYS A 296 -11.58 -0.03 2.63
C CYS A 296 -11.66 -0.10 4.18
N GLU A 297 -10.92 0.76 4.86
CA GLU A 297 -10.90 0.83 6.33
C GLU A 297 -12.29 1.12 6.93
N LEU A 298 -13.06 2.00 6.31
CA LEU A 298 -14.40 2.33 6.77
C LEU A 298 -15.38 1.18 6.51
N LEU A 299 -15.36 0.59 5.31
CA LEU A 299 -16.22 -0.54 4.95
C LEU A 299 -15.96 -1.79 5.79
N ASP A 300 -14.72 -2.00 6.24
CA ASP A 300 -14.38 -3.10 7.16
C ASP A 300 -15.03 -2.95 8.55
N VAL A 301 -15.27 -1.71 8.97
CA VAL A 301 -15.85 -1.41 10.30
C VAL A 301 -17.36 -1.27 10.25
N LEU A 302 -17.91 -0.78 9.13
CA LEU A 302 -19.36 -0.58 8.99
C LEU A 302 -20.12 -1.91 8.96
N PRO A 303 -21.17 -2.09 9.78
CA PRO A 303 -22.09 -3.22 9.64
C PRO A 303 -22.69 -3.30 8.23
N GLU A 304 -23.02 -4.52 7.78
CA GLU A 304 -23.59 -4.73 6.44
C GLU A 304 -24.92 -3.98 6.25
N ASP A 305 -25.71 -3.85 7.30
CA ASP A 305 -27.00 -3.16 7.33
C ASP A 305 -26.91 -1.66 7.70
N TYR A 306 -25.70 -1.10 7.79
CA TYR A 306 -25.54 0.32 8.11
C TYR A 306 -26.15 1.20 7.00
N PRO A 307 -27.04 2.18 7.33
CA PRO A 307 -27.88 2.86 6.33
C PRO A 307 -27.13 3.52 5.16
N GLN A 308 -25.91 4.01 5.41
CA GLN A 308 -25.11 4.73 4.39
C GLN A 308 -23.97 3.87 3.82
N ARG A 309 -23.86 2.59 4.22
CA ARG A 309 -22.83 1.68 3.71
C ARG A 309 -22.91 1.56 2.19
N ALA A 310 -24.11 1.46 1.64
CA ALA A 310 -24.32 1.39 0.19
C ALA A 310 -23.73 2.61 -0.53
N LYS A 311 -23.97 3.83 -0.03
CA LYS A 311 -23.41 5.06 -0.64
C LYS A 311 -21.87 5.08 -0.60
N VAL A 312 -21.25 4.62 0.50
CA VAL A 312 -19.78 4.48 0.61
C VAL A 312 -19.28 3.45 -0.41
N MET A 313 -19.96 2.33 -0.55
CA MET A 313 -19.62 1.27 -1.51
C MET A 313 -19.76 1.75 -2.97
N ASP A 314 -20.76 2.57 -3.28
CA ASP A 314 -20.93 3.13 -4.63
C ASP A 314 -19.77 4.05 -5.01
N TYR A 315 -19.35 4.95 -4.10
CA TYR A 315 -18.14 5.76 -4.31
C TYR A 315 -16.90 4.89 -4.48
N PHE A 316 -16.74 3.87 -3.63
CA PHE A 316 -15.61 2.95 -3.72
C PHE A 316 -15.56 2.24 -5.07
N ARG A 317 -16.67 1.65 -5.52
CA ARG A 317 -16.73 0.93 -6.81
C ARG A 317 -16.51 1.85 -8.01
N ALA A 318 -17.08 3.05 -7.99
CA ALA A 318 -16.85 4.05 -9.05
C ALA A 318 -15.36 4.45 -9.09
N HIS A 319 -14.73 4.63 -7.93
CA HIS A 319 -13.31 4.93 -7.84
C HIS A 319 -12.44 3.76 -8.33
N VAL A 320 -12.76 2.52 -7.97
CA VAL A 320 -12.10 1.32 -8.50
C VAL A 320 -12.13 1.28 -10.01
N CYS A 321 -13.31 1.50 -10.63
CA CYS A 321 -13.44 1.56 -12.08
C CYS A 321 -12.54 2.64 -12.71
N GLY A 322 -12.54 3.85 -12.17
CA GLY A 322 -11.75 4.96 -12.70
C GLY A 322 -10.24 4.69 -12.60
N VAL A 323 -9.79 4.21 -11.43
CA VAL A 323 -8.36 3.93 -11.21
C VAL A 323 -7.88 2.76 -12.07
N THR A 324 -8.61 1.66 -12.13
CA THR A 324 -8.16 0.46 -12.86
C THR A 324 -8.07 0.68 -14.36
N ALA A 325 -8.88 1.55 -14.93
CA ALA A 325 -8.80 1.93 -16.34
C ALA A 325 -7.50 2.69 -16.70
N LEU A 326 -6.74 3.14 -15.72
CA LEU A 326 -5.53 3.96 -15.90
C LEU A 326 -4.24 3.22 -15.52
N GLN A 327 -4.30 1.90 -15.30
CA GLN A 327 -3.08 1.11 -15.09
C GLN A 327 -2.22 1.12 -16.36
N SER A 328 -0.92 1.40 -16.21
CA SER A 328 0.02 1.34 -17.34
C SER A 328 0.31 -0.10 -17.77
N GLY A 329 0.86 -0.27 -18.98
CA GLY A 329 1.31 -1.58 -19.47
C GLY A 329 2.44 -2.20 -18.63
N GLU A 330 3.13 -1.42 -17.79
CA GLU A 330 4.12 -1.89 -16.82
C GLU A 330 3.50 -2.36 -15.49
N GLY A 331 2.18 -2.21 -15.31
CA GLY A 331 1.46 -2.58 -14.08
C GLY A 331 1.43 -1.50 -13.00
N LEU A 332 2.19 -0.42 -13.16
CA LEU A 332 2.20 0.73 -12.25
C LEU A 332 1.16 1.78 -12.67
N TRP A 333 0.90 2.76 -11.80
CA TRP A 333 0.12 3.95 -12.11
C TRP A 333 1.00 5.20 -12.13
N HIS A 334 0.59 6.17 -12.97
CA HIS A 334 1.29 7.44 -13.11
C HIS A 334 1.09 8.34 -11.88
N GLN A 335 2.07 9.22 -11.62
CA GLN A 335 2.06 10.22 -10.54
C GLN A 335 0.80 11.09 -10.54
N LEU A 336 0.37 11.53 -11.74
CA LEU A 336 -0.95 12.10 -11.99
C LEU A 336 -1.75 11.09 -12.81
N LEU A 337 -2.83 10.55 -12.26
CA LEU A 337 -3.55 9.41 -12.81
C LEU A 337 -4.05 9.64 -14.25
N ASP A 338 -4.54 10.83 -14.53
CA ASP A 338 -5.09 11.22 -15.84
C ASP A 338 -4.03 11.87 -16.76
N ARG A 339 -2.73 11.68 -16.48
CA ARG A 339 -1.60 12.21 -17.24
C ARG A 339 -0.50 11.17 -17.41
N ASN A 340 -0.58 10.43 -18.51
CA ASN A 340 0.33 9.33 -18.84
C ASN A 340 1.76 9.76 -19.21
N ASP A 341 2.03 11.05 -19.29
CA ASP A 341 3.36 11.65 -19.45
C ASP A 341 4.04 11.95 -18.11
N SER A 342 3.35 11.79 -16.97
CA SER A 342 3.96 11.82 -15.66
C SER A 342 4.64 10.48 -15.33
N TYR A 343 5.62 10.48 -14.42
CA TYR A 343 6.35 9.26 -14.08
C TYR A 343 5.45 8.20 -13.38
N LEU A 344 5.87 6.94 -13.45
CA LEU A 344 5.21 5.82 -12.76
C LEU A 344 5.61 5.80 -11.28
N GLU A 345 4.63 5.67 -10.37
CA GLU A 345 4.80 5.89 -8.93
C GLU A 345 4.48 4.64 -8.13
N THR A 346 5.41 4.23 -7.26
CA THR A 346 5.35 2.93 -6.58
C THR A 346 4.39 2.92 -5.38
N SER A 347 4.36 3.97 -4.56
CA SER A 347 3.54 3.95 -3.33
C SER A 347 2.04 3.94 -3.62
N ALA A 348 1.58 4.73 -4.59
CA ALA A 348 0.21 4.71 -5.04
C ALA A 348 -0.18 3.36 -5.65
N THR A 349 0.71 2.79 -6.49
CA THR A 349 0.51 1.46 -7.04
C THR A 349 0.31 0.41 -5.95
N ALA A 350 1.17 0.41 -4.93
CA ALA A 350 1.05 -0.53 -3.81
C ALA A 350 -0.27 -0.36 -3.04
N ILE A 351 -0.73 0.89 -2.82
CA ILE A 351 -2.04 1.14 -2.20
C ILE A 351 -3.17 0.56 -3.07
N TYR A 352 -3.14 0.77 -4.39
CA TYR A 352 -4.17 0.22 -5.28
C TYR A 352 -4.17 -1.30 -5.29
N VAL A 353 -3.00 -1.93 -5.36
CA VAL A 353 -2.88 -3.39 -5.26
C VAL A 353 -3.50 -3.90 -3.95
N TYR A 354 -3.19 -3.25 -2.82
CA TYR A 354 -3.83 -3.57 -1.54
C TYR A 354 -5.34 -3.48 -1.63
N CYS A 355 -5.87 -2.31 -2.05
CA CYS A 355 -7.31 -2.06 -2.06
C CYS A 355 -8.07 -3.01 -2.98
N LEU A 356 -7.52 -3.33 -4.16
CA LEU A 356 -8.11 -4.27 -5.10
C LEU A 356 -8.11 -5.69 -4.54
N ALA A 357 -6.96 -6.18 -4.07
CA ALA A 357 -6.85 -7.51 -3.48
C ALA A 357 -7.76 -7.66 -2.25
N HIS A 358 -7.80 -6.65 -1.37
CA HIS A 358 -8.69 -6.59 -0.22
C HIS A 358 -10.17 -6.65 -0.61
N ALA A 359 -10.58 -5.82 -1.56
CA ALA A 359 -11.96 -5.78 -2.02
C ALA A 359 -12.41 -7.09 -2.68
N ILE A 360 -11.51 -7.78 -3.40
CA ILE A 360 -11.77 -9.12 -3.93
C ILE A 360 -11.90 -10.12 -2.78
N ASN A 361 -11.00 -10.10 -1.81
CA ASN A 361 -11.03 -10.99 -0.64
C ASN A 361 -12.29 -10.81 0.19
N LYS A 362 -12.88 -9.60 0.19
CA LYS A 362 -14.15 -9.27 0.86
C LYS A 362 -15.40 -9.52 -0.02
N GLY A 363 -15.22 -9.87 -1.28
CA GLY A 363 -16.35 -10.03 -2.22
C GLY A 363 -17.04 -8.73 -2.62
N TRP A 364 -16.38 -7.58 -2.46
CA TRP A 364 -16.92 -6.27 -2.84
C TRP A 364 -16.82 -6.00 -4.33
N ILE A 365 -15.82 -6.58 -5.00
CA ILE A 365 -15.58 -6.51 -6.44
C ILE A 365 -15.23 -7.90 -6.98
N ASP A 366 -15.40 -8.06 -8.30
CA ASP A 366 -15.22 -9.34 -8.99
C ASP A 366 -13.73 -9.70 -9.19
N ALA A 367 -13.35 -10.94 -8.81
CA ALA A 367 -11.98 -11.42 -8.95
C ALA A 367 -11.56 -11.59 -10.41
N ILE A 368 -12.47 -11.95 -11.31
CA ILE A 368 -12.17 -12.17 -12.73
C ILE A 368 -11.83 -10.84 -13.40
N ALA A 369 -12.60 -9.79 -13.07
CA ALA A 369 -12.40 -8.46 -13.65
C ALA A 369 -11.17 -7.73 -13.09
N TYR A 370 -10.94 -7.82 -11.77
CA TYR A 370 -9.95 -6.98 -11.07
C TYR A 370 -8.72 -7.75 -10.57
N GLY A 371 -8.77 -9.07 -10.51
CA GLY A 371 -7.64 -9.91 -10.11
C GLY A 371 -6.41 -9.72 -11.00
N PRO A 372 -6.54 -9.70 -12.34
CA PRO A 372 -5.43 -9.43 -13.26
C PRO A 372 -4.75 -8.07 -12.99
N VAL A 373 -5.53 -7.03 -12.68
CA VAL A 373 -5.01 -5.69 -12.36
C VAL A 373 -4.17 -5.72 -11.08
N ALA A 374 -4.67 -6.37 -10.03
CA ALA A 374 -3.92 -6.54 -8.78
C ALA A 374 -2.65 -7.37 -8.97
N HIS A 375 -2.73 -8.43 -9.78
CA HIS A 375 -1.60 -9.32 -10.10
C HIS A 375 -0.48 -8.57 -10.83
N LEU A 376 -0.80 -7.85 -11.91
CA LEU A 376 0.15 -7.05 -12.66
C LEU A 376 0.76 -5.94 -11.79
N GLY A 377 -0.07 -5.27 -10.99
CA GLY A 377 0.37 -4.24 -10.06
C GLY A 377 1.35 -4.78 -9.02
N TRP A 378 1.09 -5.98 -8.46
CA TRP A 378 2.01 -6.60 -7.51
C TRP A 378 3.36 -6.97 -8.16
N HIS A 379 3.37 -7.56 -9.35
CA HIS A 379 4.62 -7.83 -10.07
C HIS A 379 5.46 -6.57 -10.28
N ALA A 380 4.80 -5.48 -10.68
CA ALA A 380 5.44 -4.19 -10.86
C ALA A 380 6.02 -3.64 -9.55
N VAL A 381 5.26 -3.69 -8.45
CA VAL A 381 5.72 -3.29 -7.10
C VAL A 381 6.88 -4.16 -6.63
N ALA A 382 6.80 -5.48 -6.79
CA ALA A 382 7.88 -6.39 -6.40
C ALA A 382 9.19 -6.10 -7.15
N GLY A 383 9.09 -5.69 -8.42
CA GLY A 383 10.23 -5.23 -9.22
C GLY A 383 10.86 -3.90 -8.75
N LYS A 384 10.20 -3.17 -7.86
CA LYS A 384 10.71 -1.93 -7.22
C LYS A 384 11.34 -2.17 -5.84
N ILE A 385 11.38 -3.41 -5.37
CA ILE A 385 12.06 -3.76 -4.12
C ILE A 385 13.48 -4.21 -4.47
N ASN A 386 14.47 -3.41 -4.10
CA ASN A 386 15.87 -3.73 -4.39
C ASN A 386 16.42 -4.85 -3.47
N ALA A 387 17.67 -5.23 -3.67
CA ALA A 387 18.32 -6.33 -2.94
C ALA A 387 18.39 -6.09 -1.43
N GLU A 388 18.50 -4.83 -1.01
CA GLU A 388 18.57 -4.39 0.38
C GLU A 388 17.20 -4.35 1.06
N GLY A 389 16.10 -4.48 0.31
CA GLY A 389 14.72 -4.36 0.81
C GLY A 389 14.18 -2.93 0.79
N GLN A 390 14.86 -2.02 0.10
CA GLN A 390 14.38 -0.65 -0.09
C GLN A 390 13.37 -0.59 -1.22
N VAL A 391 12.40 0.32 -1.10
CA VAL A 391 11.33 0.54 -2.09
C VAL A 391 11.68 1.73 -2.99
N GLU A 392 11.96 1.44 -4.25
CA GLU A 392 12.32 2.43 -5.27
C GLU A 392 11.07 3.07 -5.91
N GLY A 393 11.26 4.21 -6.58
CA GLY A 393 10.18 4.88 -7.33
C GLY A 393 9.09 5.49 -6.45
N THR A 394 9.34 5.69 -5.17
CA THR A 394 8.39 6.29 -4.22
C THR A 394 8.51 7.80 -4.21
N CYS A 395 7.44 8.51 -4.53
CA CYS A 395 7.34 9.97 -4.42
C CYS A 395 7.49 10.41 -2.95
N VAL A 396 8.32 11.41 -2.71
CA VAL A 396 8.48 12.04 -1.39
C VAL A 396 7.17 12.67 -0.89
N GLY A 397 7.14 13.15 0.36
CA GLY A 397 6.01 13.90 0.93
C GLY A 397 5.60 15.06 0.01
N THR A 398 4.31 15.19 -0.25
CA THR A 398 3.77 16.09 -1.27
C THR A 398 2.54 16.81 -0.73
N GLY A 399 2.59 18.13 -0.73
CA GLY A 399 1.45 18.97 -0.41
C GLY A 399 0.51 19.18 -1.60
N MET A 400 -0.57 19.92 -1.37
CA MET A 400 -1.52 20.30 -2.40
C MET A 400 -1.03 21.56 -3.15
N ALA A 401 -1.18 21.56 -4.48
CA ALA A 401 -0.85 22.69 -5.34
C ALA A 401 -1.84 22.85 -6.51
N PHE A 402 -1.85 24.04 -7.12
CA PHE A 402 -2.65 24.37 -8.31
C PHE A 402 -1.79 24.43 -9.60
N ASP A 403 -0.55 23.97 -9.52
CA ASP A 403 0.46 24.00 -10.56
C ASP A 403 0.84 22.55 -10.93
N PRO A 404 0.75 22.16 -12.22
CA PRO A 404 1.10 20.81 -12.64
C PRO A 404 2.58 20.50 -12.43
N ALA A 405 3.50 21.46 -12.63
CA ALA A 405 4.93 21.25 -12.47
C ALA A 405 5.29 20.79 -11.06
N PHE A 406 4.57 21.27 -10.05
CA PHE A 406 4.72 20.81 -8.67
C PHE A 406 4.58 19.30 -8.53
N TYR A 407 3.64 18.66 -9.22
CA TYR A 407 3.43 17.22 -9.18
C TYR A 407 4.40 16.47 -10.11
N TYR A 408 4.63 16.97 -11.32
CA TYR A 408 5.51 16.33 -12.31
C TYR A 408 6.95 16.20 -11.83
N TYR A 409 7.45 17.21 -11.09
CA TYR A 409 8.84 17.26 -10.64
C TYR A 409 9.05 16.87 -9.18
N ARG A 410 8.03 16.29 -8.51
CA ARG A 410 8.26 15.72 -7.18
C ARG A 410 9.29 14.60 -7.26
N PRO A 411 10.38 14.66 -6.46
CA PRO A 411 11.41 13.64 -6.51
C PRO A 411 10.91 12.29 -5.98
N VAL A 412 11.53 11.22 -6.44
CA VAL A 412 11.39 9.87 -5.89
C VAL A 412 12.63 9.53 -5.09
N ASN A 413 12.47 8.77 -3.99
CA ASN A 413 13.58 8.42 -3.12
C ASN A 413 13.29 7.13 -2.36
N VAL A 414 14.31 6.28 -2.15
CA VAL A 414 14.21 5.07 -1.29
C VAL A 414 13.98 5.41 0.19
N TYR A 415 14.32 6.61 0.62
CA TYR A 415 14.02 7.10 1.98
C TYR A 415 12.65 7.79 2.08
N ALA A 416 11.85 7.79 1.02
CA ALA A 416 10.45 8.19 1.11
C ALA A 416 9.66 7.11 1.85
N ALA A 417 9.31 7.40 3.09
CA ALA A 417 8.66 6.45 4.03
C ALA A 417 7.32 5.88 3.51
N HIS A 418 6.69 6.59 2.58
CA HIS A 418 5.40 6.24 1.97
C HIS A 418 5.37 4.92 1.19
N GLY A 419 6.53 4.39 0.77
CA GLY A 419 6.59 3.14 0.00
C GLY A 419 6.38 1.90 0.86
N TYR A 420 6.88 1.90 2.08
CA TYR A 420 7.06 0.70 2.89
C TYR A 420 5.75 0.10 3.40
N GLY A 421 4.94 0.90 4.09
CA GLY A 421 3.63 0.46 4.59
C GLY A 421 2.73 -0.07 3.48
N PRO A 422 2.50 0.67 2.40
CA PRO A 422 1.70 0.20 1.27
C PRO A 422 2.19 -1.10 0.65
N VAL A 423 3.50 -1.28 0.44
CA VAL A 423 4.06 -2.51 -0.12
C VAL A 423 3.82 -3.71 0.79
N LEU A 424 4.03 -3.57 2.11
CA LEU A 424 3.75 -4.61 3.09
C LEU A 424 2.27 -4.96 3.13
N TRP A 425 1.40 -3.96 3.03
CA TRP A 425 -0.05 -4.15 3.03
C TRP A 425 -0.54 -4.84 1.76
N ALA A 426 -0.04 -4.39 0.60
CA ALA A 426 -0.29 -5.05 -0.69
C ALA A 426 0.12 -6.53 -0.65
N GLY A 427 1.33 -6.82 -0.15
CA GLY A 427 1.82 -8.18 0.00
C GLY A 427 0.93 -9.04 0.89
N ALA A 428 0.46 -8.51 2.03
CA ALA A 428 -0.45 -9.22 2.93
C ALA A 428 -1.77 -9.62 2.24
N GLU A 429 -2.40 -8.68 1.52
CA GLU A 429 -3.66 -8.98 0.82
C GLU A 429 -3.47 -9.84 -0.42
N MET A 430 -2.35 -9.70 -1.14
CA MET A 430 -2.02 -10.60 -2.24
C MET A 430 -1.79 -12.04 -1.74
N ILE A 431 -1.16 -12.25 -0.60
CA ILE A 431 -1.03 -13.58 0.02
C ILE A 431 -2.41 -14.18 0.32
N ARG A 432 -3.35 -13.39 0.87
CA ARG A 432 -4.73 -13.83 1.10
C ARG A 432 -5.44 -14.15 -0.20
N LEU A 433 -5.32 -13.28 -1.21
CA LEU A 433 -5.93 -13.45 -2.53
C LEU A 433 -5.47 -14.75 -3.20
N LEU A 434 -4.16 -15.02 -3.21
CA LEU A 434 -3.58 -16.22 -3.81
C LEU A 434 -3.93 -17.52 -3.05
N LYS A 435 -4.22 -17.44 -1.76
CA LYS A 435 -4.73 -18.58 -0.97
C LYS A 435 -6.20 -18.86 -1.23
N ASN A 436 -7.00 -17.84 -1.55
CA ASN A 436 -8.45 -17.94 -1.71
C ASN A 436 -8.89 -18.09 -3.16
N GLN A 437 -8.06 -17.66 -4.10
CA GLN A 437 -8.31 -17.67 -5.53
C GLN A 437 -7.20 -18.46 -6.25
N TYR A 438 -7.48 -18.97 -7.44
CA TYR A 438 -6.56 -19.83 -8.17
C TYR A 438 -6.24 -19.20 -9.54
N PRO A 439 -5.30 -18.22 -9.58
CA PRO A 439 -4.92 -17.60 -10.84
C PRO A 439 -4.26 -18.60 -11.77
N LYS A 440 -4.59 -18.52 -13.04
CA LYS A 440 -3.90 -19.21 -14.14
C LYS A 440 -3.59 -18.22 -15.24
N MET A 441 -2.41 -18.36 -15.80
CA MET A 441 -2.04 -17.63 -16.99
C MET A 441 -2.46 -18.41 -18.22
N ASN A 442 -3.07 -17.72 -19.18
CA ASN A 442 -3.28 -18.23 -20.52
C ASN A 442 -2.54 -17.34 -21.54
N ASP A 443 -2.78 -17.53 -22.82
CA ASP A 443 -2.11 -16.80 -23.89
C ASP A 443 -2.53 -15.32 -24.01
N SER A 444 -3.55 -14.87 -23.30
CA SER A 444 -4.08 -13.51 -23.39
C SER A 444 -4.13 -12.77 -22.06
N ALA A 445 -4.24 -13.48 -20.93
CA ALA A 445 -4.43 -12.83 -19.63
C ALA A 445 -4.12 -13.76 -18.45
N VAL A 446 -4.06 -13.16 -17.26
CA VAL A 446 -4.15 -13.87 -15.98
C VAL A 446 -5.64 -14.04 -15.65
N GLN A 447 -6.09 -15.26 -15.44
CA GLN A 447 -7.47 -15.58 -15.07
C GLN A 447 -7.55 -16.06 -13.63
N TYR A 448 -8.52 -15.53 -12.86
CA TYR A 448 -8.76 -15.92 -11.48
C TYR A 448 -9.97 -16.86 -11.38
N TYR A 449 -9.81 -17.96 -10.64
CA TYR A 449 -10.86 -18.95 -10.41
C TYR A 449 -11.18 -19.07 -8.93
N GLN A 450 -12.44 -19.31 -8.60
CA GLN A 450 -12.88 -19.57 -7.22
C GLN A 450 -12.53 -20.98 -6.72
N VAL A 451 -12.24 -21.90 -7.63
CA VAL A 451 -11.85 -23.29 -7.32
C VAL A 451 -10.59 -23.65 -8.07
N LYS A 452 -9.77 -24.51 -7.45
CA LYS A 452 -8.54 -25.00 -8.09
C LYS A 452 -8.85 -25.80 -9.34
N GLN A 453 -8.34 -25.37 -10.48
CA GLN A 453 -8.51 -26.07 -11.76
C GLN A 453 -7.72 -27.37 -11.76
N LYS A 454 -8.31 -28.42 -12.32
CA LYS A 454 -7.67 -29.75 -12.41
C LYS A 454 -6.67 -29.84 -13.57
N THR A 455 -6.81 -28.97 -14.58
CA THR A 455 -5.94 -28.97 -15.77
C THR A 455 -4.97 -27.80 -15.74
N THR A 456 -3.82 -27.97 -16.39
CA THR A 456 -2.84 -26.91 -16.67
C THR A 456 -3.02 -26.32 -18.08
N ALA A 457 -3.97 -26.83 -18.88
CA ALA A 457 -4.24 -26.32 -20.22
C ALA A 457 -4.75 -24.87 -20.17
N PRO A 458 -4.47 -24.06 -21.19
CA PRO A 458 -5.10 -22.74 -21.35
C PRO A 458 -6.63 -22.83 -21.40
N ILE A 459 -7.33 -21.78 -20.96
CA ILE A 459 -8.80 -21.76 -20.84
C ILE A 459 -9.52 -22.16 -22.12
N PHE A 460 -9.12 -21.60 -23.27
CA PHE A 460 -9.79 -21.93 -24.51
C PHE A 460 -9.43 -23.31 -25.08
N ALA A 461 -8.33 -23.92 -24.66
CA ALA A 461 -8.08 -25.33 -24.92
C ALA A 461 -9.06 -26.23 -24.15
N ILE A 462 -9.44 -25.82 -22.92
CA ILE A 462 -10.48 -26.51 -22.14
C ILE A 462 -11.83 -26.41 -22.84
N ASP A 463 -12.22 -25.24 -23.32
CA ASP A 463 -13.47 -25.04 -24.05
C ASP A 463 -13.56 -25.87 -25.34
N THR A 464 -12.43 -26.10 -26.00
CA THR A 464 -12.39 -26.95 -27.21
C THR A 464 -12.46 -28.44 -26.91
N GLU A 465 -12.01 -28.88 -25.74
CA GLU A 465 -12.10 -30.27 -25.28
C GLU A 465 -13.52 -30.63 -24.85
N GLU A 466 -14.24 -29.74 -24.19
CA GLU A 466 -15.63 -29.94 -23.77
C GLU A 466 -16.63 -30.02 -24.96
N LYS A 467 -16.27 -29.52 -26.13
CA LYS A 467 -17.08 -29.58 -27.36
C LYS A 467 -16.88 -30.87 -28.16
N LYS A 468 -16.09 -31.81 -27.67
CA LYS A 468 -15.79 -33.06 -28.33
C LYS A 468 -16.58 -34.27 -27.78
N ASP A 469 -17.39 -34.05 -26.75
CA ASP A 469 -18.32 -35.02 -26.18
C ASP A 469 -19.76 -34.74 -26.69
#